data_ddec039fc9dd9ca4fdf3e36cf757803d
#
_entry.id   ddec039fc9dd9ca4fdf3e36cf757803d
#
_cell.length_a   1.000
_cell.length_b   1.000
_cell.length_c   1.000
_cell.angle_alpha   90.00
_cell.angle_beta   90.00
_cell.angle_gamma   90.00
#
_symmetry.space_group_name_H-M   'P 1'
#
loop_
_entity.id
_entity.type
_entity.pdbx_description
1 polymer ?
#
loop_
_entity_poly.entity_id
_entity_poly.type
_entity_poly.pdbx_seq_one_letter_code
_entity_poly.pdbx_strand_id
1 'polypeptide(L)'
;YLNIWICKIQPTTIFGLTIGQVLGIAFPPNGLDHWPKGVSAPTAEQDGVVIDFRAVGSNNPNTVAMPGGTGNLTIKGRTSVHEVGHYLGLRHIWGDGGFLGPNDCAQSDGVDDTPFASAQSSFDCEVTKNSCEQVEAFYNDDPLDLVENFMDYSQESCMNMFTKGQAALMRSVLMGPRA
;
A
#
# COMPACT_ATOMS: atom_id res chain seq x y z
N TYR A 1 21.16 -0.23 4.57
CA TYR A 1 20.55 -1.53 4.22
C TYR A 1 19.12 -1.60 4.77
N LEU A 2 18.27 -2.42 4.13
CA LEU A 2 16.89 -2.65 4.53
C LEU A 2 16.81 -3.88 5.45
N ASN A 3 16.19 -3.72 6.62
CA ASN A 3 15.80 -4.83 7.49
C ASN A 3 14.43 -5.38 7.07
N ILE A 4 14.32 -6.69 6.96
CA ILE A 4 13.03 -7.36 6.71
C ILE A 4 12.84 -8.43 7.78
N TRP A 5 11.77 -8.31 8.56
CA TRP A 5 11.38 -9.30 9.56
C TRP A 5 10.20 -10.12 9.04
N ILE A 6 10.34 -11.43 9.05
CA ILE A 6 9.26 -12.35 8.72
C ILE A 6 8.77 -12.99 10.01
N CYS A 7 7.53 -12.72 10.38
CA CYS A 7 6.96 -13.19 11.64
C CYS A 7 5.45 -13.43 11.51
N LYS A 8 4.83 -13.95 12.57
CA LYS A 8 3.37 -14.03 12.66
C LYS A 8 2.85 -12.70 13.18
N ILE A 9 2.15 -11.96 12.34
CA ILE A 9 1.43 -10.75 12.76
C ILE A 9 0.10 -11.17 13.36
N GLN A 10 -0.18 -10.72 14.58
CA GLN A 10 -1.46 -11.00 15.23
C GLN A 10 -2.57 -10.15 14.58
N PRO A 11 -3.75 -10.72 14.34
CA PRO A 11 -4.90 -9.95 13.88
C PRO A 11 -5.25 -8.84 14.87
N THR A 12 -5.68 -7.70 14.35
CA THR A 12 -6.22 -6.64 15.18
C THR A 12 -7.61 -7.03 15.66
N THR A 13 -7.82 -7.05 16.98
CA THR A 13 -9.12 -7.36 17.59
C THR A 13 -9.60 -6.20 18.44
N ILE A 14 -10.89 -5.86 18.31
CA ILE A 14 -11.57 -4.90 19.17
C ILE A 14 -12.79 -5.61 19.77
N PHE A 15 -12.92 -5.61 21.09
CA PHE A 15 -13.99 -6.30 21.83
C PHE A 15 -14.14 -7.78 21.45
N GLY A 16 -13.02 -8.46 21.14
CA GLY A 16 -13.01 -9.87 20.74
C GLY A 16 -13.40 -10.15 19.28
N LEU A 17 -13.73 -9.13 18.50
CA LEU A 17 -13.98 -9.25 17.07
C LEU A 17 -12.70 -8.93 16.29
N THR A 18 -12.32 -9.81 15.36
CA THR A 18 -11.21 -9.55 14.45
C THR A 18 -11.66 -8.52 13.42
N ILE A 19 -11.05 -7.32 13.47
CA ILE A 19 -11.39 -6.20 12.57
C ILE A 19 -10.45 -6.09 11.38
N GLY A 20 -9.36 -6.85 11.36
CA GLY A 20 -8.44 -6.85 10.23
C GLY A 20 -7.27 -7.80 10.44
N GLN A 21 -6.72 -8.25 9.34
CA GLN A 21 -5.46 -8.99 9.26
C GLN A 21 -4.44 -8.11 8.55
N VAL A 22 -3.44 -7.67 9.29
CA VAL A 22 -2.29 -6.98 8.72
C VAL A 22 -1.35 -8.02 8.11
N LEU A 23 -0.96 -7.84 6.87
CA LEU A 23 -0.06 -8.73 6.13
C LEU A 23 1.38 -8.22 6.12
N GLY A 24 1.55 -6.91 6.24
CA GLY A 24 2.83 -6.25 6.32
C GLY A 24 2.73 -4.90 7.02
N ILE A 25 3.86 -4.37 7.41
CA ILE A 25 4.02 -3.04 7.99
C ILE A 25 5.38 -2.51 7.56
N ALA A 26 5.44 -1.27 7.13
CA ALA A 26 6.68 -0.56 6.90
C ALA A 26 6.60 0.88 7.41
N PHE A 27 7.73 1.44 7.79
CA PHE A 27 7.84 2.83 8.16
C PHE A 27 8.40 3.64 7.00
N PRO A 28 7.74 4.74 6.59
CA PRO A 28 8.33 5.67 5.62
C PRO A 28 9.54 6.39 6.25
N PRO A 29 10.46 6.90 5.45
CA PRO A 29 11.56 7.71 5.94
C PRO A 29 11.04 9.01 6.55
N ASN A 30 11.78 9.55 7.52
CA ASN A 30 11.43 10.82 8.13
C ASN A 30 11.65 11.98 7.15
N GLY A 31 10.85 13.04 7.27
CA GLY A 31 11.06 14.31 6.55
C GLY A 31 10.49 14.34 5.13
N LEU A 32 9.63 13.43 4.74
CA LEU A 32 8.89 13.52 3.49
C LEU A 32 7.63 14.38 3.66
N ASP A 33 7.51 15.43 2.86
CA ASP A 33 6.43 16.43 3.00
C ASP A 33 5.03 15.86 2.73
N HIS A 34 4.93 14.82 1.89
CA HIS A 34 3.65 14.16 1.56
C HIS A 34 3.22 13.11 2.60
N TRP A 35 4.04 12.87 3.63
CA TRP A 35 3.68 11.99 4.74
C TRP A 35 3.31 12.79 5.99
N PRO A 36 2.31 12.35 6.79
CA PRO A 36 2.03 12.94 8.10
C PRO A 36 3.25 12.88 9.01
N LYS A 37 3.43 13.90 9.85
CA LYS A 37 4.50 13.90 10.84
C LYS A 37 4.31 12.80 11.87
N GLY A 38 5.40 12.14 12.26
CA GLY A 38 5.41 11.15 13.33
C GLY A 38 5.02 9.73 12.90
N VAL A 39 4.90 9.47 11.59
CA VAL A 39 4.63 8.12 11.05
C VAL A 39 5.87 7.29 10.78
N SER A 40 7.05 7.90 10.81
CA SER A 40 8.33 7.20 10.63
C SER A 40 8.67 6.34 11.85
N ALA A 41 9.59 5.41 11.68
CA ALA A 41 10.05 4.53 12.76
C ALA A 41 10.51 5.35 13.98
N PRO A 42 10.10 4.95 15.21
CA PRO A 42 10.51 5.65 16.43
C PRO A 42 12.02 5.60 16.69
N THR A 43 12.68 4.51 16.29
CA THR A 43 14.13 4.32 16.39
C THR A 43 14.69 3.64 15.15
N ALA A 44 15.98 3.76 14.92
CA ALA A 44 16.66 3.12 13.78
C ALA A 44 16.58 1.57 13.83
N GLU A 45 16.53 0.99 15.03
CA GLU A 45 16.40 -0.46 15.21
C GLU A 45 15.02 -0.98 14.83
N GLN A 46 14.01 -0.13 14.83
CA GLN A 46 12.65 -0.47 14.44
C GLN A 46 12.37 -0.13 12.97
N ASP A 47 13.34 0.51 12.30
CA ASP A 47 13.17 0.93 10.90
C ASP A 47 13.41 -0.23 9.94
N GLY A 48 12.39 -0.52 9.14
CA GLY A 48 12.41 -1.63 8.19
C GLY A 48 11.01 -2.05 7.77
N VAL A 49 10.93 -3.29 7.33
CA VAL A 49 9.71 -3.93 6.82
C VAL A 49 9.41 -5.19 7.63
N VAL A 50 8.18 -5.33 8.08
CA VAL A 50 7.66 -6.53 8.75
C VAL A 50 6.65 -7.21 7.84
N ILE A 51 6.80 -8.50 7.58
CA ILE A 51 5.89 -9.27 6.71
C ILE A 51 5.33 -10.44 7.50
N ASP A 52 4.02 -10.66 7.43
CA ASP A 52 3.42 -11.90 7.92
C ASP A 52 3.95 -13.08 7.10
N PHE A 53 4.37 -14.13 7.78
CA PHE A 53 4.99 -15.29 7.13
C PHE A 53 4.07 -15.93 6.06
N ARG A 54 2.75 -15.76 6.18
CA ARG A 54 1.76 -16.26 5.22
C ARG A 54 1.71 -15.44 3.93
N ALA A 55 2.20 -14.20 3.96
CA ALA A 55 2.25 -13.30 2.81
C ALA A 55 3.58 -13.35 2.04
N VAL A 56 4.50 -14.24 2.42
CA VAL A 56 5.81 -14.37 1.79
C VAL A 56 5.77 -15.37 0.66
N GLY A 57 6.26 -14.96 -0.52
CA GLY A 57 6.42 -15.82 -1.69
C GLY A 57 5.11 -16.12 -2.44
N SER A 58 5.24 -16.65 -3.64
CA SER A 58 4.11 -16.89 -4.55
C SER A 58 3.43 -18.25 -4.39
N ASN A 59 4.06 -19.16 -3.67
CA ASN A 59 3.60 -20.54 -3.47
C ASN A 59 3.52 -20.89 -1.98
N ASN A 60 3.14 -19.94 -1.15
CA ASN A 60 3.02 -20.15 0.28
C ASN A 60 1.86 -21.13 0.56
N PRO A 61 2.11 -22.22 1.32
CA PRO A 61 1.07 -23.21 1.63
C PRO A 61 0.06 -22.70 2.67
N ASN A 62 0.39 -21.61 3.36
CA ASN A 62 -0.50 -21.04 4.37
C ASN A 62 -1.53 -20.11 3.73
N THR A 63 -2.73 -20.10 4.30
CA THR A 63 -3.83 -19.28 3.83
C THR A 63 -4.05 -18.08 4.75
N VAL A 64 -4.54 -17.00 4.17
CA VAL A 64 -5.03 -15.81 4.88
C VAL A 64 -6.49 -15.63 4.53
N ALA A 65 -7.36 -15.61 5.54
CA ALA A 65 -8.78 -15.39 5.33
C ALA A 65 -9.05 -14.00 4.76
N MET A 66 -9.99 -13.90 3.83
CA MET A 66 -10.43 -12.63 3.28
C MET A 66 -11.15 -11.81 4.36
N PRO A 67 -10.76 -10.54 4.58
CA PRO A 67 -11.43 -9.70 5.57
C PRO A 67 -12.91 -9.50 5.24
N GLY A 68 -13.79 -9.77 6.22
CA GLY A 68 -15.23 -9.59 6.08
C GLY A 68 -15.93 -10.49 5.05
N GLY A 69 -15.21 -11.40 4.41
CA GLY A 69 -15.71 -12.25 3.34
C GLY A 69 -15.59 -13.75 3.61
N THR A 70 -16.00 -14.54 2.61
CA THR A 70 -15.81 -15.98 2.57
C THR A 70 -14.63 -16.31 1.65
N GLY A 71 -13.73 -17.19 2.09
CA GLY A 71 -12.59 -17.63 1.31
C GLY A 71 -11.26 -17.05 1.79
N ASN A 72 -10.24 -17.21 0.96
CA ASN A 72 -8.86 -16.80 1.28
C ASN A 72 -8.33 -15.80 0.25
N LEU A 73 -7.43 -14.93 0.70
CA LEU A 73 -6.67 -14.04 -0.17
C LEU A 73 -5.75 -14.87 -1.09
N THR A 74 -5.60 -14.41 -2.31
CA THR A 74 -4.63 -14.96 -3.27
C THR A 74 -3.27 -14.33 -3.00
N ILE A 75 -2.39 -15.06 -2.34
CA ILE A 75 -1.03 -14.60 -2.02
C ILE A 75 -0.07 -14.90 -3.19
N LYS A 76 0.64 -13.88 -3.64
CA LYS A 76 1.67 -13.93 -4.70
C LYS A 76 2.99 -13.26 -4.28
N GLY A 77 3.14 -12.93 -3.00
CA GLY A 77 4.30 -12.24 -2.45
C GLY A 77 4.35 -10.75 -2.76
N ARG A 78 3.24 -10.16 -3.21
CA ARG A 78 3.16 -8.73 -3.55
C ARG A 78 3.11 -7.84 -2.33
N THR A 79 2.62 -8.35 -1.20
CA THR A 79 2.71 -7.66 0.09
C THR A 79 4.13 -7.19 0.38
N SER A 80 5.16 -8.00 0.11
CA SER A 80 6.55 -7.59 0.34
C SER A 80 6.96 -6.41 -0.56
N VAL A 81 6.47 -6.36 -1.80
CA VAL A 81 6.72 -5.25 -2.74
C VAL A 81 6.01 -3.99 -2.27
N HIS A 82 4.76 -4.12 -1.80
CA HIS A 82 3.95 -3.05 -1.22
C HIS A 82 4.67 -2.40 -0.03
N GLU A 83 5.09 -3.20 0.94
CA GLU A 83 5.77 -2.69 2.14
C GLU A 83 7.11 -2.02 1.83
N VAL A 84 7.88 -2.57 0.87
CA VAL A 84 9.09 -1.90 0.39
C VAL A 84 8.76 -0.58 -0.29
N GLY A 85 7.62 -0.46 -0.98
CA GLY A 85 7.11 0.81 -1.48
C GLY A 85 6.95 1.85 -0.38
N HIS A 86 6.29 1.51 0.73
CA HIS A 86 6.19 2.38 1.92
C HIS A 86 7.55 2.72 2.52
N TYR A 87 8.41 1.73 2.70
CA TYR A 87 9.78 1.95 3.18
C TYR A 87 10.54 2.96 2.31
N LEU A 88 10.27 2.97 1.01
CA LEU A 88 10.84 3.90 0.03
C LEU A 88 9.98 5.16 -0.19
N GLY A 89 9.05 5.45 0.72
CA GLY A 89 8.34 6.72 0.78
C GLY A 89 7.01 6.77 0.02
N LEU A 90 6.56 5.70 -0.62
CA LEU A 90 5.26 5.69 -1.30
C LEU A 90 4.11 5.60 -0.30
N ARG A 91 3.04 6.34 -0.55
CA ARG A 91 1.74 6.19 0.12
C ARG A 91 0.83 5.25 -0.69
N HIS A 92 -0.29 4.86 -0.10
CA HIS A 92 -1.33 4.21 -0.88
C HIS A 92 -1.90 5.14 -1.94
N ILE A 93 -2.31 4.60 -3.08
CA ILE A 93 -2.80 5.39 -4.22
C ILE A 93 -4.05 6.23 -3.90
N TRP A 94 -4.83 5.86 -2.88
CA TRP A 94 -5.98 6.65 -2.40
C TRP A 94 -5.61 7.71 -1.34
N GLY A 95 -4.33 7.99 -1.14
CA GLY A 95 -3.85 9.03 -0.22
C GLY A 95 -4.11 8.76 1.26
N ASP A 96 -4.35 7.49 1.65
CA ASP A 96 -4.62 7.04 3.03
C ASP A 96 -5.88 7.67 3.68
N GLY A 97 -6.74 8.34 2.91
CA GLY A 97 -8.09 8.67 3.33
C GLY A 97 -8.95 7.41 3.45
N GLY A 98 -9.98 7.41 4.27
CA GLY A 98 -11.03 6.42 4.19
C GLY A 98 -11.02 5.24 5.16
N PHE A 99 -9.96 4.94 5.92
CA PHE A 99 -10.08 3.87 6.95
C PHE A 99 -10.97 4.29 8.13
N LEU A 100 -10.96 5.59 8.48
CA LEU A 100 -11.87 6.21 9.47
C LEU A 100 -12.34 7.59 9.01
N GLY A 101 -12.05 7.97 7.76
CA GLY A 101 -12.44 9.23 7.16
C GLY A 101 -13.39 9.04 5.97
N PRO A 102 -13.93 10.11 5.40
CA PRO A 102 -14.71 10.00 4.18
C PRO A 102 -13.83 9.48 3.04
N ASN A 103 -14.39 8.56 2.26
CA ASN A 103 -13.87 8.29 0.93
C ASN A 103 -14.02 9.58 0.13
N ASP A 104 -12.94 10.21 -0.25
CA ASP A 104 -12.98 11.42 -1.04
C ASP A 104 -11.87 11.44 -2.09
N CYS A 105 -12.11 12.17 -3.17
CA CYS A 105 -11.19 12.33 -4.27
C CYS A 105 -10.22 13.51 -4.08
N ALA A 106 -10.11 14.06 -2.88
CA ALA A 106 -9.25 15.20 -2.58
C ALA A 106 -7.90 14.78 -1.96
N GLN A 107 -7.72 13.48 -1.68
CA GLN A 107 -6.51 12.96 -1.07
C GLN A 107 -5.54 12.46 -2.14
N SER A 108 -4.35 13.05 -2.19
CA SER A 108 -3.25 12.62 -3.06
C SER A 108 -2.27 11.74 -2.29
N ASP A 109 -1.67 10.78 -2.98
CA ASP A 109 -0.51 10.03 -2.49
C ASP A 109 0.81 10.81 -2.60
N GLY A 110 0.77 11.99 -3.23
CA GLY A 110 1.94 12.85 -3.46
C GLY A 110 2.71 12.54 -4.74
N VAL A 111 2.12 11.77 -5.66
CA VAL A 111 2.72 11.41 -6.96
C VAL A 111 1.81 11.83 -8.10
N ASP A 112 2.30 12.70 -8.98
CA ASP A 112 1.46 13.35 -10.00
C ASP A 112 0.90 12.39 -11.06
N ASP A 113 1.57 11.28 -11.34
CA ASP A 113 1.15 10.30 -12.34
C ASP A 113 0.37 9.10 -11.74
N THR A 114 -0.12 9.27 -10.52
CA THR A 114 -1.05 8.36 -9.87
C THR A 114 -2.43 9.02 -9.83
N PRO A 115 -3.44 8.51 -10.57
CA PRO A 115 -4.80 9.03 -10.49
C PRO A 115 -5.36 8.99 -9.06
N PHE A 116 -6.21 9.96 -8.72
CA PHE A 116 -6.94 9.91 -7.47
C PHE A 116 -7.86 8.70 -7.43
N ALA A 117 -7.89 8.04 -6.30
CA ALA A 117 -8.86 7.00 -5.99
C ALA A 117 -9.56 7.35 -4.68
N SER A 118 -10.87 7.21 -4.62
CA SER A 118 -11.64 7.59 -3.42
C SER A 118 -11.42 6.66 -2.24
N ALA A 119 -11.01 5.42 -2.52
CA ALA A 119 -10.75 4.38 -1.52
C ALA A 119 -9.92 3.25 -2.11
N GLN A 120 -9.37 2.44 -1.22
CA GLN A 120 -8.72 1.18 -1.56
C GLN A 120 -9.62 0.24 -2.36
N SER A 121 -9.05 -0.67 -3.13
CA SER A 121 -9.76 -1.83 -3.68
C SER A 121 -10.08 -2.86 -2.58
N SER A 122 -11.12 -3.64 -2.79
CA SER A 122 -11.64 -4.61 -1.81
C SER A 122 -11.10 -6.02 -2.06
N PHE A 123 -9.82 -6.15 -2.31
CA PHE A 123 -9.16 -7.43 -2.66
C PHE A 123 -9.77 -8.08 -3.92
N ASP A 124 -10.25 -7.27 -4.84
CA ASP A 124 -10.75 -7.63 -6.16
C ASP A 124 -9.78 -7.19 -7.26
N CYS A 125 -10.17 -7.34 -8.52
CA CYS A 125 -9.39 -7.00 -9.69
C CYS A 125 -10.28 -6.28 -10.72
N GLU A 126 -10.98 -5.26 -10.29
CA GLU A 126 -11.86 -4.49 -11.17
C GLU A 126 -11.07 -3.43 -11.94
N VAL A 127 -10.42 -3.83 -13.03
CA VAL A 127 -9.56 -2.95 -13.85
C VAL A 127 -10.32 -1.82 -14.57
N THR A 128 -11.64 -1.81 -14.50
CA THR A 128 -12.48 -0.73 -15.02
C THR A 128 -12.96 0.24 -13.94
N LYS A 129 -12.48 0.06 -12.70
CA LYS A 129 -12.83 0.94 -11.59
C LYS A 129 -12.41 2.37 -11.90
N ASN A 130 -13.34 3.30 -11.70
CA ASN A 130 -13.12 4.75 -11.76
C ASN A 130 -13.93 5.37 -10.61
N SER A 131 -13.25 5.63 -9.51
CA SER A 131 -13.91 6.10 -8.30
C SER A 131 -13.86 7.62 -8.14
N CYS A 132 -13.05 8.32 -8.97
CA CYS A 132 -12.88 9.76 -8.94
C CYS A 132 -12.90 10.32 -10.35
N GLU A 133 -13.86 11.22 -10.64
CA GLU A 133 -13.79 12.02 -11.86
C GLU A 133 -12.63 13.00 -11.76
N GLN A 134 -11.63 12.85 -12.62
CA GLN A 134 -10.41 13.63 -12.57
C GLN A 134 -10.04 14.19 -13.95
N VAL A 135 -10.15 15.49 -14.10
CA VAL A 135 -9.73 16.23 -15.29
C VAL A 135 -8.53 17.10 -14.93
N GLU A 136 -7.40 16.48 -14.65
CA GLU A 136 -6.16 17.16 -14.35
C GLU A 136 -5.34 17.41 -15.61
N ALA A 137 -4.48 18.43 -15.58
CA ALA A 137 -3.62 18.77 -16.72
C ALA A 137 -2.63 17.66 -17.12
N PHE A 138 -2.36 16.72 -16.22
CA PHE A 138 -1.49 15.59 -16.46
C PHE A 138 -2.14 14.50 -17.33
N TYR A 139 -3.49 14.37 -17.26
CA TYR A 139 -4.25 13.39 -18.01
C TYR A 139 -5.03 14.06 -19.13
N ASN A 140 -5.06 13.44 -20.29
CA ASN A 140 -5.87 13.93 -21.43
C ASN A 140 -7.36 13.58 -21.28
N ASP A 141 -7.63 12.47 -20.58
CA ASP A 141 -8.96 11.94 -20.31
C ASP A 141 -9.06 11.60 -18.82
N ASP A 142 -10.28 11.31 -18.34
CA ASP A 142 -10.52 10.85 -16.98
C ASP A 142 -9.91 9.43 -16.77
N PRO A 143 -8.86 9.30 -15.96
CA PRO A 143 -8.16 8.03 -15.82
C PRO A 143 -8.89 7.06 -14.88
N LEU A 144 -8.75 5.77 -15.13
CA LEU A 144 -9.21 4.72 -14.22
C LEU A 144 -8.33 4.66 -12.96
N ASP A 145 -8.89 4.12 -11.88
CA ASP A 145 -8.11 3.79 -10.68
C ASP A 145 -7.01 2.78 -11.05
N LEU A 146 -5.81 2.95 -10.50
CA LEU A 146 -4.68 2.04 -10.77
C LEU A 146 -4.74 0.77 -9.91
N VAL A 147 -5.75 -0.07 -10.11
CA VAL A 147 -5.92 -1.33 -9.37
C VAL A 147 -4.76 -2.32 -9.53
N GLU A 148 -3.94 -2.17 -10.59
CA GLU A 148 -2.74 -2.98 -10.81
C GLU A 148 -1.51 -2.44 -10.09
N ASN A 149 -1.62 -1.28 -9.43
CA ASN A 149 -0.50 -0.68 -8.70
C ASN A 149 -0.20 -1.46 -7.42
N PHE A 150 1.10 -1.67 -7.13
CA PHE A 150 1.51 -2.34 -5.90
C PHE A 150 1.10 -1.59 -4.63
N MET A 151 0.74 -0.30 -4.71
CA MET A 151 0.29 0.49 -3.56
C MET A 151 -1.24 0.53 -3.40
N ASP A 152 -1.98 -0.32 -4.11
CA ASP A 152 -3.40 -0.58 -3.86
C ASP A 152 -3.59 -1.82 -2.97
N TYR A 153 -4.85 -2.08 -2.57
CA TYR A 153 -5.30 -3.29 -1.88
C TYR A 153 -6.11 -4.21 -2.80
N SER A 154 -5.80 -4.22 -4.07
CA SER A 154 -6.34 -5.18 -5.03
C SER A 154 -5.80 -6.59 -4.77
N GLN A 155 -6.35 -7.59 -5.46
CA GLN A 155 -5.80 -8.94 -5.39
C GLN A 155 -4.33 -8.94 -5.85
N GLU A 156 -3.45 -9.63 -5.13
CA GLU A 156 -2.04 -9.72 -5.48
C GLU A 156 -1.78 -10.29 -6.89
N SER A 157 -2.75 -11.03 -7.46
CA SER A 157 -2.65 -11.51 -8.84
C SER A 157 -2.75 -10.39 -9.89
N CYS A 158 -3.34 -9.25 -9.54
CA CYS A 158 -3.46 -8.08 -10.41
C CYS A 158 -2.29 -7.12 -10.26
N MET A 159 -1.73 -7.01 -9.07
CA MET A 159 -0.62 -6.10 -8.77
C MET A 159 0.61 -6.43 -9.61
N ASN A 160 1.04 -5.51 -10.46
CA ASN A 160 2.15 -5.75 -11.37
C ASN A 160 2.99 -4.50 -11.69
N MET A 161 2.64 -3.30 -11.17
CA MET A 161 3.30 -2.07 -11.57
C MET A 161 3.49 -1.04 -10.45
N PHE A 162 4.50 -0.20 -10.64
CA PHE A 162 4.62 1.16 -10.11
C PHE A 162 4.57 2.15 -11.27
N THR A 163 4.12 3.37 -11.03
CA THR A 163 4.22 4.44 -12.01
C THR A 163 5.66 4.94 -12.15
N LYS A 164 5.92 5.76 -13.17
CA LYS A 164 7.25 6.38 -13.34
C LYS A 164 7.54 7.39 -12.22
N GLY A 165 6.54 8.14 -11.78
CA GLY A 165 6.63 9.06 -10.66
C GLY A 165 6.93 8.34 -9.35
N GLN A 166 6.22 7.25 -9.06
CA GLN A 166 6.52 6.39 -7.90
C GLN A 166 7.97 5.86 -7.96
N ALA A 167 8.42 5.37 -9.11
CA ALA A 167 9.81 4.92 -9.28
C ALA A 167 10.83 6.04 -9.09
N ALA A 168 10.53 7.26 -9.54
CA ALA A 168 11.39 8.43 -9.34
C ALA A 168 11.45 8.83 -7.86
N LEU A 169 10.30 8.82 -7.16
CA LEU A 169 10.23 9.11 -5.73
C LEU A 169 11.03 8.09 -4.92
N MET A 170 10.85 6.80 -5.15
CA MET A 170 11.63 5.75 -4.48
C MET A 170 13.13 5.91 -4.67
N ARG A 171 13.58 6.27 -5.89
CA ARG A 171 15.00 6.55 -6.17
C ARG A 171 15.50 7.79 -5.43
N SER A 172 14.71 8.85 -5.34
CA SER A 172 15.09 10.05 -4.58
C SER A 172 15.28 9.75 -3.10
N VAL A 173 14.42 8.90 -2.53
CA VAL A 173 14.52 8.43 -1.15
C VAL A 173 15.82 7.66 -0.92
N LEU A 174 16.20 6.77 -1.85
CA LEU A 174 17.47 6.03 -1.77
C LEU A 174 18.71 6.92 -1.89
N MET A 175 18.63 8.05 -2.58
CA MET A 175 19.73 9.02 -2.72
C MET A 175 19.71 10.11 -1.65
N GLY A 176 18.73 10.13 -0.79
CA GLY A 176 18.51 11.15 0.25
C GLY A 176 18.25 10.53 1.62
N PRO A 177 16.99 10.49 2.08
CA PRO A 177 16.67 10.07 3.46
C PRO A 177 17.14 8.66 3.83
N ARG A 178 17.40 7.79 2.85
CA ARG A 178 17.85 6.40 3.05
C ARG A 178 19.22 6.10 2.43
N ALA A 179 20.01 7.15 2.14
CA ALA A 179 21.38 7.03 1.59
C ALA A 179 22.37 6.36 2.56
#